data_5a7bb711cc0fd9f0c2d75d2fdbd19833
#
_entry.id   5a7bb711cc0fd9f0c2d75d2fdbd19833
#
_cell.length_a   1.000
_cell.length_b   1.000
_cell.length_c   1.000
_cell.angle_alpha   90.00
_cell.angle_beta   90.00
_cell.angle_gamma   90.00
#
_symmetry.space_group_name_H-M   'P 1'
#
loop_
_entity.id
_entity.type
_entity.pdbx_description
1 polymer ?
#
loop_
_entity_poly.entity_id
_entity_poly.type
_entity_poly.pdbx_seq_one_letter_code
_entity_poly.pdbx_strand_id
1 'polypeptide(L)'
;ENIRSDIENGTIDNNNLQDLIGPGAARNALDCALWDLKFKENLKTSWNFFNIPRPEEIKTCYTIVLDEPKKMALNAKLHSNYPVLKVKVNEESLKESMLAIRDVATNPKIILDANEGLSVRSLDKLLNFLLEMDVSLMEQPVKSSEDGDLEYLNTSVPLCADESFHNYRDMENIFKRYDYINIKLDKTGGLTEGLKIAQRAKELKKGVMVGCMVGSSLSMLPALMLYEYADYIDLDGPCFLKKDQENGLVYDEGLLMLPEKACWGG
;
A
#
# COMPACT_ATOMS: atom_id res chain seq x y z
N GLU A 1 24.34 -8.83 -9.79
CA GLU A 1 25.42 -9.22 -10.76
C GLU A 1 25.45 -10.73 -11.02
N ASN A 2 25.17 -11.57 -10.02
CA ASN A 2 25.29 -13.05 -10.15
C ASN A 2 24.31 -13.69 -11.14
N ILE A 3 23.20 -13.01 -11.50
CA ILE A 3 22.17 -13.55 -12.41
C ILE A 3 22.13 -12.79 -13.75
N ARG A 4 23.08 -11.88 -14.01
CA ARG A 4 23.07 -11.05 -15.21
C ARG A 4 23.12 -11.88 -16.49
N SER A 5 24.03 -12.86 -16.53
CA SER A 5 24.14 -13.75 -17.69
C SER A 5 22.88 -14.56 -17.95
N ASP A 6 22.19 -14.98 -16.88
CA ASP A 6 20.96 -15.76 -17.01
C ASP A 6 19.79 -14.90 -17.52
N ILE A 7 19.73 -13.61 -17.12
CA ILE A 7 18.79 -12.63 -17.67
C ILE A 7 19.09 -12.40 -19.16
N GLU A 8 20.36 -12.12 -19.50
CA GLU A 8 20.79 -11.86 -20.88
C GLU A 8 20.55 -13.07 -21.80
N ASN A 9 20.66 -14.28 -21.26
CA ASN A 9 20.38 -15.54 -21.99
C ASN A 9 18.90 -15.94 -22.01
N GLY A 10 18.01 -15.18 -21.35
CA GLY A 10 16.57 -15.45 -21.30
C GLY A 10 16.20 -16.72 -20.51
N THR A 11 17.04 -17.17 -19.59
CA THR A 11 16.79 -18.38 -18.77
C THR A 11 16.01 -18.08 -17.48
N ILE A 12 15.81 -16.78 -17.17
CA ILE A 12 15.03 -16.33 -16.01
C ILE A 12 13.62 -15.91 -16.43
N ASP A 13 12.65 -16.43 -15.73
CA ASP A 13 11.25 -16.01 -15.79
C ASP A 13 10.72 -15.57 -14.41
N ASN A 14 9.46 -15.09 -14.35
CA ASN A 14 8.85 -14.64 -13.11
C ASN A 14 8.78 -15.74 -12.03
N ASN A 15 8.73 -17.03 -12.40
CA ASN A 15 8.61 -18.12 -11.44
C ASN A 15 9.97 -18.45 -10.81
N ASN A 16 10.97 -18.74 -11.65
CA ASN A 16 12.30 -19.12 -11.14
C ASN A 16 13.03 -17.95 -10.48
N LEU A 17 12.72 -16.69 -10.86
CA LEU A 17 13.25 -15.50 -10.19
C LEU A 17 12.94 -15.50 -8.68
N GLN A 18 11.78 -16.05 -8.27
CA GLN A 18 11.37 -16.07 -6.86
C GLN A 18 12.31 -16.91 -5.98
N ASP A 19 12.95 -17.93 -6.56
CA ASP A 19 13.91 -18.80 -5.86
C ASP A 19 15.34 -18.26 -5.91
N LEU A 20 15.66 -17.45 -6.93
CA LEU A 20 17.01 -16.93 -7.15
C LEU A 20 17.31 -15.67 -6.34
N ILE A 21 16.33 -14.83 -6.09
CA ILE A 21 16.47 -13.57 -5.35
C ILE A 21 15.42 -13.52 -4.24
N GLY A 22 15.87 -13.20 -3.03
CA GLY A 22 14.98 -12.94 -1.90
C GLY A 22 14.04 -11.74 -2.15
N PRO A 23 12.91 -11.65 -1.40
CA PRO A 23 11.99 -10.52 -1.51
C PRO A 23 12.69 -9.18 -1.27
N GLY A 24 12.21 -8.13 -1.91
CA GLY A 24 12.75 -6.78 -1.82
C GLY A 24 12.77 -6.05 -3.16
N ALA A 25 13.24 -4.81 -3.15
CA ALA A 25 13.19 -3.89 -4.29
C ALA A 25 13.91 -4.41 -5.54
N ALA A 26 15.04 -5.12 -5.37
CA ALA A 26 15.78 -5.66 -6.51
C ALA A 26 14.99 -6.74 -7.26
N ARG A 27 14.35 -7.67 -6.52
CA ARG A 27 13.47 -8.67 -7.13
C ARG A 27 12.24 -8.02 -7.74
N ASN A 28 11.63 -7.03 -7.06
CA ASN A 28 10.49 -6.28 -7.58
C ASN A 28 10.80 -5.66 -8.94
N ALA A 29 11.93 -4.98 -9.08
CA ALA A 29 12.31 -4.35 -10.34
C ALA A 29 12.44 -5.36 -11.49
N LEU A 30 13.05 -6.51 -11.24
CA LEU A 30 13.22 -7.57 -12.24
C LEU A 30 11.89 -8.27 -12.55
N ASP A 31 11.09 -8.62 -11.52
CA ASP A 31 9.80 -9.27 -11.69
C ASP A 31 8.84 -8.42 -12.52
N CYS A 32 8.73 -7.12 -12.21
CA CYS A 32 7.89 -6.20 -12.96
C CYS A 32 8.39 -5.97 -14.39
N ALA A 33 9.70 -5.95 -14.62
CA ALA A 33 10.27 -5.84 -15.96
C ALA A 33 10.01 -7.10 -16.81
N LEU A 34 10.12 -8.29 -16.22
CA LEU A 34 9.81 -9.56 -16.89
C LEU A 34 8.32 -9.67 -17.24
N TRP A 35 7.44 -9.20 -16.37
CA TRP A 35 6.01 -9.11 -16.68
C TRP A 35 5.73 -8.17 -17.84
N ASP A 36 6.32 -6.97 -17.85
CA ASP A 36 6.14 -5.99 -18.93
C ASP A 36 6.64 -6.54 -20.28
N LEU A 37 7.79 -7.21 -20.28
CA LEU A 37 8.32 -7.92 -21.45
C LEU A 37 7.32 -8.98 -21.94
N LYS A 38 6.80 -9.80 -21.04
CA LYS A 38 5.85 -10.87 -21.35
C LYS A 38 4.55 -10.35 -21.95
N PHE A 39 4.03 -9.21 -21.48
CA PHE A 39 2.86 -8.57 -22.08
C PHE A 39 3.14 -8.11 -23.51
N LYS A 40 4.28 -7.48 -23.75
CA LYS A 40 4.72 -7.00 -25.07
C LYS A 40 4.93 -8.14 -26.05
N GLU A 41 5.58 -9.22 -25.64
CA GLU A 41 5.78 -10.41 -26.47
C GLU A 41 4.46 -11.10 -26.86
N ASN A 42 3.46 -11.09 -25.97
CA ASN A 42 2.14 -11.67 -26.24
C ASN A 42 1.17 -10.69 -26.90
N LEU A 43 1.58 -9.45 -27.18
CA LEU A 43 0.73 -8.39 -27.76
C LEU A 43 -0.56 -8.18 -26.95
N LYS A 44 -0.47 -8.25 -25.62
CA LYS A 44 -1.58 -8.08 -24.69
C LYS A 44 -1.24 -7.02 -23.66
N THR A 45 -2.24 -6.26 -23.23
CA THR A 45 -2.12 -5.45 -22.03
C THR A 45 -2.09 -6.34 -20.78
N SER A 46 -1.56 -5.83 -19.68
CA SER A 46 -1.58 -6.53 -18.38
C SER A 46 -3.00 -6.94 -17.96
N TRP A 47 -3.99 -6.07 -18.18
CA TRP A 47 -5.40 -6.33 -17.90
C TRP A 47 -5.94 -7.53 -18.69
N ASN A 48 -5.68 -7.56 -20.00
CA ASN A 48 -6.10 -8.66 -20.87
C ASN A 48 -5.34 -9.96 -20.58
N PHE A 49 -4.07 -9.85 -20.17
CA PHE A 49 -3.25 -11.02 -19.85
C PHE A 49 -3.75 -11.73 -18.60
N PHE A 50 -4.06 -10.98 -17.54
CA PHE A 50 -4.61 -11.52 -16.30
C PHE A 50 -6.13 -11.74 -16.34
N ASN A 51 -6.80 -11.36 -17.45
CA ASN A 51 -8.26 -11.40 -17.57
C ASN A 51 -8.96 -10.60 -16.45
N ILE A 52 -8.43 -9.43 -16.14
CA ILE A 52 -8.96 -8.49 -15.15
C ILE A 52 -9.60 -7.32 -15.91
N PRO A 53 -10.83 -6.88 -15.58
CA PRO A 53 -11.40 -5.69 -16.17
C PRO A 53 -10.49 -4.48 -15.94
N ARG A 54 -10.18 -3.73 -17.00
CA ARG A 54 -9.45 -2.46 -16.84
C ARG A 54 -10.39 -1.43 -16.20
N PRO A 55 -10.08 -0.92 -15.01
CA PRO A 55 -10.91 0.10 -14.37
C PRO A 55 -10.82 1.43 -15.12
N GLU A 56 -11.90 2.18 -15.14
CA GLU A 56 -11.90 3.56 -15.66
C GLU A 56 -11.23 4.50 -14.65
N GLU A 57 -11.55 4.31 -13.36
CA GLU A 57 -11.01 5.07 -12.24
C GLU A 57 -10.83 4.16 -11.01
N ILE A 58 -9.87 4.48 -10.18
CA ILE A 58 -9.59 3.79 -8.91
C ILE A 58 -9.51 4.82 -7.80
N LYS A 59 -10.22 4.58 -6.69
CA LYS A 59 -10.11 5.41 -5.50
C LYS A 59 -8.79 5.14 -4.80
N THR A 60 -8.00 6.21 -4.57
CA THR A 60 -6.74 6.12 -3.83
C THR A 60 -6.75 7.04 -2.61
N CYS A 61 -5.91 6.74 -1.63
CA CYS A 61 -5.67 7.61 -0.49
C CYS A 61 -4.89 8.87 -0.91
N TYR A 62 -4.94 9.89 -0.06
CA TYR A 62 -3.97 10.98 -0.04
C TYR A 62 -3.30 11.03 1.32
N THR A 63 -1.97 11.09 1.32
CA THR A 63 -1.19 11.09 2.56
C THR A 63 -1.02 12.49 3.13
N ILE A 64 -1.54 12.70 4.35
CA ILE A 64 -1.26 13.87 5.18
C ILE A 64 0.01 13.56 5.97
N VAL A 65 1.10 14.20 5.59
CA VAL A 65 2.41 14.01 6.26
C VAL A 65 2.39 14.58 7.68
N LEU A 66 3.18 14.00 8.57
CA LEU A 66 3.32 14.46 9.95
C LEU A 66 3.91 15.87 9.98
N ASP A 67 3.19 16.80 10.62
CA ASP A 67 3.57 18.21 10.82
C ASP A 67 2.82 18.75 12.05
N GLU A 68 2.89 20.03 12.32
CA GLU A 68 2.06 20.71 13.31
C GLU A 68 0.56 20.48 13.03
N PRO A 69 -0.29 20.21 14.03
CA PRO A 69 -1.71 19.89 13.85
C PRO A 69 -2.47 20.88 12.96
N LYS A 70 -2.18 22.18 13.07
CA LYS A 70 -2.80 23.23 12.24
C LYS A 70 -2.43 23.11 10.75
N LYS A 71 -1.20 22.73 10.44
CA LYS A 71 -0.76 22.54 9.06
C LYS A 71 -1.35 21.25 8.48
N MET A 72 -1.41 20.19 9.29
CA MET A 72 -2.07 18.95 8.92
C MET A 72 -3.55 19.17 8.62
N ALA A 73 -4.25 19.93 9.45
CA ALA A 73 -5.64 20.30 9.23
C ALA A 73 -5.83 21.12 7.95
N LEU A 74 -4.95 22.09 7.67
CA LEU A 74 -5.01 22.86 6.43
C LEU A 74 -4.84 21.94 5.21
N ASN A 75 -3.88 21.03 5.24
CA ASN A 75 -3.66 20.06 4.18
C ASN A 75 -4.88 19.10 4.02
N ALA A 76 -5.43 18.60 5.11
CA ALA A 76 -6.64 17.79 5.09
C ALA A 76 -7.85 18.54 4.51
N LYS A 77 -7.99 19.84 4.81
CA LYS A 77 -9.05 20.69 4.23
C LYS A 77 -8.91 20.80 2.71
N LEU A 78 -7.69 20.99 2.20
CA LEU A 78 -7.43 21.05 0.75
C LEU A 78 -7.76 19.74 0.03
N HIS A 79 -7.69 18.63 0.73
CA HIS A 79 -7.93 17.28 0.19
C HIS A 79 -9.19 16.63 0.76
N SER A 80 -10.13 17.44 1.31
CA SER A 80 -11.36 16.92 1.92
C SER A 80 -12.33 16.24 0.96
N ASN A 81 -12.14 16.39 -0.35
CA ASN A 81 -12.89 15.68 -1.40
C ASN A 81 -12.36 14.26 -1.66
N TYR A 82 -11.17 13.93 -1.17
CA TYR A 82 -10.65 12.58 -1.30
C TYR A 82 -11.49 11.58 -0.52
N PRO A 83 -11.71 10.37 -1.06
CA PRO A 83 -12.50 9.34 -0.38
C PRO A 83 -11.81 8.83 0.89
N VAL A 84 -10.48 8.86 0.92
CA VAL A 84 -9.66 8.38 2.03
C VAL A 84 -8.47 9.32 2.24
N LEU A 85 -8.26 9.74 3.48
CA LEU A 85 -7.02 10.40 3.91
C LEU A 85 -6.20 9.43 4.76
N LYS A 86 -4.95 9.23 4.39
CA LYS A 86 -3.98 8.52 5.19
C LYS A 86 -3.18 9.55 6.01
N VAL A 87 -3.29 9.50 7.32
CA VAL A 87 -2.72 10.51 8.22
C VAL A 87 -1.53 9.91 8.97
N LYS A 88 -0.35 10.47 8.76
CA LYS A 88 0.85 10.12 9.52
C LYS A 88 0.76 10.70 10.92
N VAL A 89 0.99 9.87 11.93
CA VAL A 89 0.84 10.27 13.35
C VAL A 89 2.01 9.79 14.20
N ASN A 90 2.23 10.48 15.31
CA ASN A 90 3.08 10.03 16.40
C ASN A 90 2.31 10.09 17.73
N GLU A 91 2.84 9.47 18.78
CA GLU A 91 2.18 9.39 20.09
C GLU A 91 1.87 10.77 20.68
N GLU A 92 2.75 11.74 20.47
CA GLU A 92 2.67 13.06 21.11
C GLU A 92 1.54 13.92 20.56
N SER A 93 1.37 13.96 19.24
CA SER A 93 0.44 14.87 18.56
C SER A 93 -0.82 14.22 18.01
N LEU A 94 -0.98 12.88 18.08
CA LEU A 94 -2.08 12.14 17.47
C LEU A 94 -3.45 12.73 17.78
N LYS A 95 -3.75 12.95 19.07
CA LYS A 95 -5.07 13.44 19.48
C LYS A 95 -5.35 14.85 18.94
N GLU A 96 -4.39 15.75 19.08
CA GLU A 96 -4.53 17.13 18.64
C GLU A 96 -4.67 17.21 17.11
N SER A 97 -3.84 16.46 16.40
CA SER A 97 -3.90 16.38 14.94
C SER A 97 -5.23 15.83 14.44
N MET A 98 -5.73 14.76 15.05
CA MET A 98 -6.99 14.15 14.66
C MET A 98 -8.19 15.05 14.90
N LEU A 99 -8.25 15.73 16.06
CA LEU A 99 -9.29 16.71 16.34
C LEU A 99 -9.28 17.85 15.31
N ALA A 100 -8.10 18.40 15.03
CA ALA A 100 -7.96 19.48 14.05
C ALA A 100 -8.32 19.04 12.61
N ILE A 101 -7.96 17.81 12.22
CA ILE A 101 -8.30 17.25 10.90
C ILE A 101 -9.80 16.99 10.78
N ARG A 102 -10.43 16.36 11.77
CA ARG A 102 -11.87 16.06 11.72
C ARG A 102 -12.75 17.29 11.72
N ASP A 103 -12.32 18.39 12.35
CA ASP A 103 -13.03 19.68 12.31
C ASP A 103 -13.18 20.24 10.88
N VAL A 104 -12.24 19.95 9.98
CA VAL A 104 -12.21 20.49 8.61
C VAL A 104 -12.43 19.46 7.52
N ALA A 105 -12.28 18.17 7.79
CA ALA A 105 -12.42 17.06 6.85
C ALA A 105 -13.29 15.96 7.48
N THR A 106 -14.61 16.18 7.48
CA THR A 106 -15.60 15.30 8.11
C THR A 106 -15.96 14.08 7.29
N ASN A 107 -15.86 14.14 5.96
CA ASN A 107 -16.36 13.10 5.04
C ASN A 107 -15.36 11.98 4.73
N PRO A 108 -14.05 12.25 4.54
CA PRO A 108 -13.11 11.19 4.19
C PRO A 108 -13.03 10.09 5.25
N LYS A 109 -12.89 8.85 4.81
CA LYS A 109 -12.40 7.79 5.68
C LYS A 109 -10.98 8.14 6.12
N ILE A 110 -10.64 7.81 7.37
CA ILE A 110 -9.29 8.07 7.89
C ILE A 110 -8.56 6.75 8.13
N ILE A 111 -7.41 6.61 7.53
CA ILE A 111 -6.39 5.62 7.89
C ILE A 111 -5.32 6.35 8.69
N LEU A 112 -5.00 5.87 9.88
CA LEU A 112 -3.85 6.37 10.64
C LEU A 112 -2.65 5.48 10.37
N ASP A 113 -1.51 6.09 10.13
CA ASP A 113 -0.24 5.40 9.98
C ASP A 113 0.75 5.94 11.02
N ALA A 114 1.04 5.10 12.00
CA ALA A 114 1.96 5.45 13.08
C ALA A 114 3.42 5.14 12.78
N ASN A 115 3.72 4.41 11.70
CA ASN A 115 5.07 3.98 11.34
C ASN A 115 5.86 3.52 12.57
N GLU A 116 5.31 2.56 13.32
CA GLU A 116 5.92 2.01 14.53
C GLU A 116 6.01 3.00 15.73
N GLY A 117 5.32 4.14 15.68
CA GLY A 117 5.49 5.25 16.62
C GLY A 117 4.75 5.13 17.96
N LEU A 118 3.99 4.05 18.21
CA LEU A 118 3.26 3.82 19.46
C LEU A 118 3.82 2.62 20.23
N SER A 119 3.46 2.53 21.51
CA SER A 119 3.54 1.28 22.27
C SER A 119 2.17 0.59 22.31
N VAL A 120 2.11 -0.71 22.59
CA VAL A 120 0.83 -1.44 22.78
C VAL A 120 -0.01 -0.78 23.88
N ARG A 121 0.64 -0.34 24.98
CA ARG A 121 -0.03 0.36 26.07
C ARG A 121 -0.62 1.70 25.66
N SER A 122 0.08 2.44 24.79
CA SER A 122 -0.40 3.73 24.29
C SER A 122 -1.56 3.53 23.33
N LEU A 123 -1.46 2.54 22.44
CA LEU A 123 -2.53 2.16 21.55
C LEU A 123 -3.80 1.78 22.31
N ASP A 124 -3.69 0.93 23.35
CA ASP A 124 -4.84 0.51 24.18
C ASP A 124 -5.59 1.72 24.77
N LYS A 125 -4.86 2.71 25.29
CA LYS A 125 -5.45 3.95 25.82
C LYS A 125 -6.10 4.86 24.77
N LEU A 126 -5.73 4.67 23.50
CA LEU A 126 -6.23 5.47 22.38
C LEU A 126 -7.47 4.87 21.73
N LEU A 127 -7.79 3.58 21.94
CA LEU A 127 -8.83 2.86 21.22
C LEU A 127 -10.18 3.57 21.20
N ASN A 128 -10.67 4.03 22.37
CA ASN A 128 -11.93 4.76 22.44
C ASN A 128 -11.89 6.07 21.65
N PHE A 129 -10.79 6.81 21.73
CA PHE A 129 -10.61 8.03 20.98
C PHE A 129 -10.57 7.76 19.46
N LEU A 130 -9.91 6.69 19.02
CA LEU A 130 -9.84 6.31 17.62
C LEU A 130 -11.25 5.96 17.07
N LEU A 131 -12.08 5.30 17.88
CA LEU A 131 -13.48 5.03 17.53
C LEU A 131 -14.32 6.32 17.46
N GLU A 132 -14.17 7.23 18.44
CA GLU A 132 -14.85 8.53 18.42
C GLU A 132 -14.47 9.38 17.20
N MET A 133 -13.23 9.25 16.73
CA MET A 133 -12.72 9.91 15.52
C MET A 133 -13.08 9.16 14.23
N ASP A 134 -13.85 8.09 14.28
CA ASP A 134 -14.23 7.25 13.13
C ASP A 134 -13.00 6.83 12.30
N VAL A 135 -11.95 6.34 12.97
CA VAL A 135 -10.75 5.81 12.32
C VAL A 135 -11.08 4.46 11.71
N SER A 136 -10.91 4.35 10.40
CA SER A 136 -11.27 3.16 9.63
C SER A 136 -10.21 2.06 9.68
N LEU A 137 -8.94 2.43 9.86
CA LEU A 137 -7.79 1.53 9.88
C LEU A 137 -6.62 2.16 10.62
N MET A 138 -5.92 1.36 11.42
CA MET A 138 -4.66 1.76 12.08
C MET A 138 -3.50 0.95 11.49
N GLU A 139 -2.64 1.60 10.71
CA GLU A 139 -1.48 0.98 10.09
C GLU A 139 -0.26 1.07 10.99
N GLN A 140 0.41 -0.05 11.14
CA GLN A 140 1.64 -0.30 11.89
C GLN A 140 1.77 0.54 13.18
N PRO A 141 0.90 0.31 14.16
CA PRO A 141 0.88 1.14 15.37
C PRO A 141 2.15 1.00 16.19
N VAL A 142 2.72 -0.20 16.26
CA VAL A 142 3.85 -0.53 17.15
C VAL A 142 5.01 -1.10 16.34
N LYS A 143 6.21 -1.09 16.93
CA LYS A 143 7.39 -1.67 16.30
C LYS A 143 7.17 -3.14 15.95
N SER A 144 7.63 -3.54 14.80
CA SER A 144 7.55 -4.92 14.29
C SER A 144 8.23 -5.93 15.22
N SER A 145 9.26 -5.50 15.95
CA SER A 145 9.95 -6.31 16.96
C SER A 145 9.18 -6.44 18.29
N GLU A 146 8.15 -5.63 18.52
CA GLU A 146 7.37 -5.53 19.75
C GLU A 146 5.88 -5.79 19.55
N ASP A 147 5.46 -6.19 18.34
CA ASP A 147 4.05 -6.33 17.96
C ASP A 147 3.39 -7.64 18.42
N GLY A 148 4.13 -8.53 19.08
CA GLY A 148 3.61 -9.81 19.60
C GLY A 148 2.41 -9.64 20.52
N ASP A 149 2.42 -8.63 21.37
CA ASP A 149 1.36 -8.38 22.35
C ASP A 149 0.06 -7.86 21.72
N LEU A 150 0.06 -7.46 20.44
CA LEU A 150 -1.17 -7.10 19.72
C LEU A 150 -2.14 -8.28 19.59
N GLU A 151 -1.66 -9.54 19.66
CA GLU A 151 -2.51 -10.74 19.65
C GLU A 151 -3.52 -10.75 20.83
N TYR A 152 -3.19 -10.06 21.91
CA TYR A 152 -4.01 -9.99 23.12
C TYR A 152 -4.79 -8.69 23.26
N LEU A 153 -4.60 -7.75 22.32
CA LEU A 153 -5.30 -6.47 22.33
C LEU A 153 -6.71 -6.63 21.75
N ASN A 154 -7.72 -6.32 22.57
CA ASN A 154 -9.10 -6.29 22.07
C ASN A 154 -9.41 -4.92 21.47
N THR A 155 -9.41 -4.81 20.16
CA THR A 155 -9.70 -3.58 19.44
C THR A 155 -10.86 -3.73 18.46
N SER A 156 -11.70 -2.68 18.36
CA SER A 156 -12.72 -2.55 17.31
C SER A 156 -12.22 -1.73 16.11
N VAL A 157 -11.05 -1.08 16.21
CA VAL A 157 -10.38 -0.43 15.08
C VAL A 157 -9.47 -1.47 14.43
N PRO A 158 -9.69 -1.83 13.16
CA PRO A 158 -8.86 -2.82 12.48
C PRO A 158 -7.40 -2.39 12.43
N LEU A 159 -6.48 -3.36 12.60
CA LEU A 159 -5.03 -3.14 12.53
C LEU A 159 -4.47 -3.64 11.20
N CYS A 160 -3.58 -2.87 10.58
CA CYS A 160 -2.89 -3.20 9.34
C CYS A 160 -1.38 -3.35 9.58
N ALA A 161 -0.79 -4.46 9.13
CA ALA A 161 0.65 -4.66 9.16
C ALA A 161 1.32 -4.03 7.93
N ASP A 162 2.34 -3.19 8.12
CA ASP A 162 3.22 -2.67 7.08
C ASP A 162 4.66 -3.14 7.32
N GLU A 163 5.37 -2.56 8.28
CA GLU A 163 6.76 -2.91 8.61
C GLU A 163 6.90 -4.34 9.15
N SER A 164 5.83 -4.87 9.74
CA SER A 164 5.78 -6.26 10.22
C SER A 164 5.55 -7.31 9.13
N PHE A 165 5.17 -6.89 7.91
CA PHE A 165 4.80 -7.79 6.83
C PHE A 165 5.69 -7.59 5.61
N HIS A 166 6.36 -8.65 5.13
CA HIS A 166 7.29 -8.57 4.00
C HIS A 166 6.96 -9.55 2.87
N ASN A 167 6.53 -10.79 3.18
CA ASN A 167 6.36 -11.81 2.17
C ASN A 167 5.30 -12.85 2.56
N TYR A 168 5.03 -13.79 1.66
CA TYR A 168 4.01 -14.82 1.83
C TYR A 168 4.17 -15.66 3.12
N ARG A 169 5.42 -15.91 3.56
CA ARG A 169 5.69 -16.75 4.74
C ARG A 169 5.29 -16.10 6.04
N ASP A 170 5.16 -14.77 6.06
CA ASP A 170 4.80 -14.01 7.26
C ASP A 170 3.28 -14.12 7.57
N MET A 171 2.45 -14.48 6.58
CA MET A 171 0.99 -14.34 6.63
C MET A 171 0.33 -15.05 7.83
N GLU A 172 0.69 -16.31 8.08
CA GLU A 172 0.07 -17.08 9.17
C GLU A 172 0.31 -16.46 10.55
N ASN A 173 1.49 -15.89 10.75
CA ASN A 173 1.84 -15.27 12.01
C ASN A 173 1.26 -13.86 12.13
N ILE A 174 1.29 -13.08 11.05
CA ILE A 174 0.75 -11.72 11.00
C ILE A 174 -0.75 -11.70 11.27
N PHE A 175 -1.52 -12.59 10.67
CA PHE A 175 -2.98 -12.62 10.84
C PHE A 175 -3.48 -13.10 12.22
N LYS A 176 -2.61 -13.44 13.14
CA LYS A 176 -2.95 -13.57 14.56
C LYS A 176 -3.10 -12.23 15.27
N ARG A 177 -2.45 -11.18 14.75
CA ARG A 177 -2.29 -9.85 15.36
C ARG A 177 -2.90 -8.72 14.57
N TYR A 178 -3.04 -8.91 13.26
CA TYR A 178 -3.53 -7.91 12.32
C TYR A 178 -4.73 -8.41 11.53
N ASP A 179 -5.61 -7.49 11.18
CA ASP A 179 -6.79 -7.76 10.35
C ASP A 179 -6.48 -7.53 8.87
N TYR A 180 -5.54 -6.64 8.59
CA TYR A 180 -5.10 -6.21 7.26
C TYR A 180 -3.59 -6.37 7.10
N ILE A 181 -3.17 -6.49 5.85
CA ILE A 181 -1.76 -6.38 5.44
C ILE A 181 -1.63 -5.29 4.39
N ASN A 182 -0.53 -4.52 4.45
CA ASN A 182 -0.17 -3.57 3.40
C ASN A 182 0.82 -4.23 2.44
N ILE A 183 0.34 -4.56 1.24
CA ILE A 183 1.16 -5.15 0.18
C ILE A 183 1.88 -4.00 -0.55
N LYS A 184 3.19 -3.91 -0.36
CA LYS A 184 4.08 -3.04 -1.14
C LYS A 184 5.00 -3.92 -1.96
N LEU A 185 4.96 -3.80 -3.28
CA LEU A 185 5.73 -4.68 -4.18
C LEU A 185 7.23 -4.60 -3.89
N ASP A 186 7.73 -3.45 -3.44
CA ASP A 186 9.13 -3.28 -3.02
C ASP A 186 9.52 -4.13 -1.79
N LYS A 187 8.58 -4.44 -0.91
CA LYS A 187 8.78 -5.34 0.22
C LYS A 187 8.61 -6.79 -0.19
N THR A 188 7.48 -7.08 -0.85
CA THR A 188 7.12 -8.46 -1.23
C THR A 188 7.99 -9.02 -2.34
N GLY A 189 8.67 -8.15 -3.11
CA GLY A 189 9.59 -8.54 -4.16
C GLY A 189 8.93 -8.80 -5.51
N GLY A 190 7.88 -8.05 -5.83
CA GLY A 190 7.29 -7.99 -7.15
C GLY A 190 5.84 -8.42 -7.23
N LEU A 191 5.30 -8.30 -8.44
CA LEU A 191 3.90 -8.58 -8.75
C LEU A 191 3.55 -10.06 -8.56
N THR A 192 4.46 -10.98 -8.92
CA THR A 192 4.25 -12.43 -8.78
C THR A 192 3.94 -12.82 -7.34
N GLU A 193 4.77 -12.39 -6.40
CA GLU A 193 4.55 -12.63 -4.96
C GLU A 193 3.33 -11.84 -4.45
N GLY A 194 3.17 -10.59 -4.90
CA GLY A 194 2.04 -9.73 -4.52
C GLY A 194 0.68 -10.35 -4.86
N LEU A 195 0.50 -10.90 -6.06
CA LEU A 195 -0.71 -11.60 -6.48
C LEU A 195 -0.99 -12.83 -5.62
N LYS A 196 0.04 -13.64 -5.35
CA LYS A 196 -0.09 -14.82 -4.48
C LYS A 196 -0.53 -14.45 -3.06
N ILE A 197 0.05 -13.39 -2.50
CA ILE A 197 -0.31 -12.86 -1.17
C ILE A 197 -1.75 -12.35 -1.17
N ALA A 198 -2.14 -11.52 -2.13
CA ALA A 198 -3.47 -10.92 -2.21
C ALA A 198 -4.56 -12.00 -2.34
N GLN A 199 -4.34 -12.99 -3.20
CA GLN A 199 -5.24 -14.14 -3.34
C GLN A 199 -5.39 -14.89 -2.02
N ARG A 200 -4.27 -15.17 -1.32
CA ARG A 200 -4.30 -15.89 -0.05
C ARG A 200 -4.99 -15.10 1.05
N ALA A 201 -4.80 -13.79 1.13
CA ALA A 201 -5.51 -12.93 2.09
C ALA A 201 -7.02 -13.00 1.88
N LYS A 202 -7.49 -12.94 0.63
CA LYS A 202 -8.92 -13.09 0.29
C LYS A 202 -9.48 -14.46 0.71
N GLU A 203 -8.75 -15.56 0.48
CA GLU A 203 -9.14 -16.91 0.94
C GLU A 203 -9.29 -16.96 2.46
N LEU A 204 -8.42 -16.28 3.19
CA LEU A 204 -8.43 -16.19 4.65
C LEU A 204 -9.45 -15.14 5.17
N LYS A 205 -10.17 -14.45 4.28
CA LYS A 205 -11.09 -13.35 4.61
C LYS A 205 -10.42 -12.23 5.42
N LYS A 206 -9.17 -11.93 5.08
CA LYS A 206 -8.40 -10.85 5.67
C LYS A 206 -8.32 -9.68 4.70
N GLY A 207 -8.25 -8.47 5.27
CA GLY A 207 -8.20 -7.24 4.51
C GLY A 207 -6.85 -7.00 3.82
N VAL A 208 -6.92 -6.32 2.68
CA VAL A 208 -5.74 -5.96 1.88
C VAL A 208 -5.72 -4.46 1.65
N MET A 209 -4.62 -3.85 2.00
CA MET A 209 -4.21 -2.54 1.54
C MET A 209 -3.10 -2.72 0.50
N VAL A 210 -3.15 -2.01 -0.59
CA VAL A 210 -2.08 -1.97 -1.60
C VAL A 210 -1.40 -0.62 -1.49
N GLY A 211 -0.19 -0.62 -0.97
CA GLY A 211 0.60 0.58 -0.76
C GLY A 211 1.83 0.67 -1.64
N CYS A 212 2.56 1.76 -1.47
CA CYS A 212 3.79 2.02 -2.22
C CYS A 212 4.88 2.63 -1.34
N MET A 213 6.10 2.64 -1.87
CA MET A 213 7.13 3.59 -1.51
C MET A 213 6.97 4.85 -2.37
N VAL A 214 7.56 5.97 -1.99
CA VAL A 214 7.59 7.15 -2.87
C VAL A 214 8.32 6.78 -4.16
N GLY A 215 7.61 6.91 -5.28
CA GLY A 215 8.11 6.51 -6.59
C GLY A 215 7.24 7.03 -7.72
N SER A 216 7.67 6.80 -8.96
CA SER A 216 6.94 7.22 -10.15
C SER A 216 5.79 6.25 -10.49
N SER A 217 4.93 6.64 -11.41
CA SER A 217 3.87 5.79 -11.93
C SER A 217 4.36 4.44 -12.46
N LEU A 218 5.62 4.34 -12.87
CA LEU A 218 6.21 3.08 -13.30
C LEU A 218 6.20 2.02 -12.19
N SER A 219 6.37 2.42 -10.93
CA SER A 219 6.29 1.52 -9.77
C SER A 219 4.86 1.29 -9.27
N MET A 220 3.92 2.20 -9.57
CA MET A 220 2.52 2.07 -9.14
C MET A 220 1.72 1.15 -10.06
N LEU A 221 1.95 1.20 -11.37
CA LEU A 221 1.19 0.44 -12.37
C LEU A 221 1.17 -1.08 -12.12
N PRO A 222 2.31 -1.73 -11.78
CA PRO A 222 2.27 -3.15 -11.42
C PRO A 222 1.41 -3.43 -10.18
N ALA A 223 1.45 -2.54 -9.17
CA ALA A 223 0.66 -2.70 -7.95
C ALA A 223 -0.85 -2.60 -8.20
N LEU A 224 -1.28 -1.89 -9.24
CA LEU A 224 -2.69 -1.81 -9.63
C LEU A 224 -3.26 -3.14 -10.11
N MET A 225 -2.44 -4.12 -10.48
CA MET A 225 -2.93 -5.47 -10.79
C MET A 225 -3.55 -6.17 -9.58
N LEU A 226 -3.36 -5.60 -8.38
CA LEU A 226 -3.93 -6.10 -7.13
C LEU A 226 -5.26 -5.42 -6.75
N TYR A 227 -5.78 -4.47 -7.56
CA TYR A 227 -6.89 -3.60 -7.15
C TYR A 227 -8.18 -4.36 -6.79
N GLU A 228 -8.48 -5.49 -7.46
CA GLU A 228 -9.66 -6.31 -7.16
C GLU A 228 -9.59 -7.05 -5.81
N TYR A 229 -8.41 -7.13 -5.23
CA TYR A 229 -8.19 -7.72 -3.90
C TYR A 229 -8.15 -6.68 -2.80
N ALA A 230 -7.98 -5.40 -3.15
CA ALA A 230 -7.72 -4.32 -2.21
C ALA A 230 -9.01 -3.70 -1.65
N ASP A 231 -9.05 -3.54 -0.33
CA ASP A 231 -10.06 -2.71 0.35
C ASP A 231 -9.63 -1.23 0.37
N TYR A 232 -8.31 -1.00 0.38
CA TYR A 232 -7.68 0.32 0.33
C TYR A 232 -6.53 0.33 -0.66
N ILE A 233 -6.44 1.42 -1.44
CA ILE A 233 -5.34 1.67 -2.36
C ILE A 233 -4.64 2.95 -1.93
N ASP A 234 -3.35 2.85 -1.64
CA ASP A 234 -2.47 3.91 -1.17
C ASP A 234 -1.28 4.03 -2.13
N LEU A 235 -1.57 4.49 -3.35
CA LEU A 235 -0.62 4.61 -4.46
C LEU A 235 -0.41 6.08 -4.85
N ASP A 236 -0.33 6.97 -3.86
CA ASP A 236 -0.16 8.39 -4.03
C ASP A 236 1.31 8.85 -4.18
N GLY A 237 2.25 7.91 -4.24
CA GLY A 237 3.68 8.19 -4.38
C GLY A 237 4.04 9.21 -5.46
N PRO A 238 3.46 9.16 -6.67
CA PRO A 238 3.73 10.15 -7.72
C PRO A 238 3.32 11.58 -7.37
N CYS A 239 2.32 11.78 -6.50
CA CYS A 239 1.88 13.11 -6.07
C CYS A 239 2.95 13.89 -5.31
N PHE A 240 3.96 13.20 -4.78
CA PHE A 240 5.09 13.80 -4.04
C PHE A 240 6.32 14.02 -4.91
N LEU A 241 6.26 13.69 -6.20
CA LEU A 241 7.38 13.91 -7.13
C LEU A 241 7.28 15.28 -7.78
N LYS A 242 8.44 15.87 -8.05
CA LYS A 242 8.53 17.11 -8.85
C LYS A 242 8.06 16.89 -10.30
N LYS A 243 8.28 15.68 -10.83
CA LYS A 243 7.89 15.27 -12.18
C LYS A 243 7.75 13.76 -12.20
N ASP A 244 6.64 13.28 -12.74
CA ASP A 244 6.39 11.86 -12.97
C ASP A 244 6.87 11.40 -14.35
N GLN A 245 6.72 10.12 -14.65
CA GLN A 245 7.00 9.50 -15.94
C GLN A 245 6.04 10.01 -17.02
N GLU A 246 6.51 10.04 -18.26
CA GLU A 246 5.63 10.18 -19.42
C GLU A 246 4.66 8.99 -19.48
N ASN A 247 3.40 9.26 -19.83
CA ASN A 247 2.32 8.25 -19.80
C ASN A 247 2.14 7.61 -18.42
N GLY A 248 2.37 8.38 -17.37
CA GLY A 248 2.10 7.99 -15.98
C GLY A 248 0.62 8.08 -15.65
N LEU A 249 0.31 7.76 -14.40
CA LEU A 249 -1.03 7.84 -13.83
C LEU A 249 -1.47 9.30 -13.67
N VAL A 250 -2.78 9.54 -13.78
CA VAL A 250 -3.35 10.86 -13.53
C VAL A 250 -4.12 10.81 -12.22
N TYR A 251 -3.88 11.79 -11.35
CA TYR A 251 -4.51 11.91 -10.04
C TYR A 251 -5.43 13.11 -10.02
N ASP A 252 -6.69 12.90 -9.70
CA ASP A 252 -7.69 13.95 -9.58
C ASP A 252 -8.61 13.67 -8.39
N GLU A 253 -8.55 14.50 -7.36
CA GLU A 253 -9.38 14.45 -6.15
C GLU A 253 -9.57 13.03 -5.54
N GLY A 254 -8.49 12.24 -5.50
CA GLY A 254 -8.51 10.87 -4.96
C GLY A 254 -8.94 9.81 -5.97
N LEU A 255 -9.14 10.19 -7.21
CA LEU A 255 -9.30 9.28 -8.33
C LEU A 255 -7.96 9.12 -9.04
N LEU A 256 -7.59 7.88 -9.26
CA LEU A 256 -6.43 7.49 -10.03
C LEU A 256 -6.92 6.97 -11.37
N MET A 257 -6.53 7.62 -12.46
CA MET A 257 -6.92 7.27 -13.82
C MET A 257 -5.73 6.73 -14.60
N LEU A 258 -6.00 5.70 -15.39
CA LEU A 258 -5.01 5.05 -16.24
C LEU A 258 -4.89 5.81 -17.57
N PRO A 259 -3.66 6.14 -18.02
CA PRO A 259 -3.47 6.75 -19.33
C PRO A 259 -3.84 5.74 -20.44
N GLU A 260 -4.15 6.23 -21.63
CA GLU A 260 -4.49 5.38 -22.79
C GLU A 260 -3.35 4.40 -23.12
N LYS A 261 -2.11 4.89 -23.08
CA LYS A 261 -0.88 4.09 -23.19
C LYS A 261 -0.08 4.25 -21.92
N ALA A 262 -0.10 3.25 -21.08
CA ALA A 262 0.64 3.27 -19.82
C ALA A 262 2.15 3.04 -20.03
N CYS A 263 2.98 3.58 -19.14
CA CYS A 263 4.44 3.37 -19.20
C CYS A 263 4.85 1.94 -18.79
N TRP A 264 3.93 1.12 -18.29
CA TRP A 264 4.08 -0.30 -17.96
C TRP A 264 2.79 -1.05 -18.24
N GLY A 265 2.90 -2.32 -18.66
CA GLY A 265 1.75 -3.21 -18.80
C GLY A 265 1.09 -3.19 -20.17
N GLY A 266 1.74 -2.57 -21.16
CA GLY A 266 1.32 -2.58 -22.57
C GLY A 266 0.38 -1.46 -22.97
#